data_566209338e9c0e8c49024dcacde1d713
#
_entry.id   566209338e9c0e8c49024dcacde1d713
#
_cell.length_a   1.000
_cell.length_b   1.000
_cell.length_c   1.000
_cell.angle_alpha   90.00
_cell.angle_beta   90.00
_cell.angle_gamma   90.00
#
_symmetry.space_group_name_H-M   'P 1'
#
loop_
_entity.id
_entity.type
_entity.pdbx_description
1 polymer ?
#
loop_
_entity_poly.entity_id
_entity_poly.type
_entity_poly.pdbx_seq_one_letter_code
_entity_poly.pdbx_strand_id
1 'polypeptide(L)'
;MADLNGGVVGVDNPTVAQPEVITTFNSSGTLTTTSYATTVEYLVIAGGAGGGGTVGGGGGAGGYRTATGFPVDASTGYPITVGAGGSAEDGPGGQGEGTSGSNSVFSSITSAGGGGGGGFNSDSAVAGGSGGGVGGRSNTANGAGGAAGNTPPVSPSQGNTGGNRGGGGANALGGGGGGGGAGAVGQPNQQTVPSGDFFDGGDGGAGAASSITGSSVTRAGGGGGGGDVSQTEGDGGPGGGGKGGGDGGAAGTGSANTGGGGGGAGNSNPGKAGGSGVVIIKEPAAPTTASGMWSLDAVYENVKAGTWV
;
A
#
# COMPACT_ATOMS: atom_id res chain seq x y z
N MET A 1 -1.36 25.19 37.17
CA MET A 1 -1.71 24.57 38.45
C MET A 1 -2.91 23.68 38.17
N ALA A 2 -2.77 22.37 38.26
CA ALA A 2 -3.91 21.49 38.14
C ALA A 2 -4.74 21.63 39.42
N ASP A 3 -6.00 22.00 39.29
CA ASP A 3 -6.94 22.02 40.42
C ASP A 3 -7.10 20.60 40.93
N LEU A 4 -6.51 20.33 42.08
CA LEU A 4 -6.67 19.10 42.84
C LEU A 4 -8.03 19.15 43.57
N ASN A 5 -9.12 19.06 42.84
CA ASN A 5 -10.44 18.93 43.45
C ASN A 5 -10.61 17.51 43.95
N GLY A 6 -10.33 17.31 45.23
CA GLY A 6 -10.60 16.05 45.94
C GLY A 6 -12.07 15.70 45.89
N GLY A 7 -12.41 14.63 45.24
CA GLY A 7 -13.36 13.68 45.72
C GLY A 7 -14.86 13.91 45.58
N VAL A 8 -15.39 14.65 44.63
CA VAL A 8 -16.75 14.44 44.11
C VAL A 8 -16.75 14.69 42.62
N VAL A 9 -17.15 13.69 41.84
CA VAL A 9 -17.44 13.92 40.42
C VAL A 9 -18.72 14.76 40.35
N GLY A 10 -18.55 16.09 40.46
CA GLY A 10 -19.61 17.03 40.14
C GLY A 10 -19.59 17.32 38.64
N VAL A 11 -20.67 17.91 38.17
CA VAL A 11 -20.82 18.41 36.77
C VAL A 11 -19.70 19.36 36.33
N ASP A 12 -18.90 19.86 37.27
CA ASP A 12 -17.83 20.83 37.07
C ASP A 12 -16.42 20.22 36.98
N ASN A 13 -16.29 18.91 37.02
CA ASN A 13 -15.01 18.22 36.80
C ASN A 13 -15.11 17.25 35.62
N PRO A 14 -15.22 17.76 34.39
CA PRO A 14 -15.24 16.91 33.22
C PRO A 14 -13.90 16.17 33.14
N THR A 15 -13.94 14.85 33.14
CA THR A 15 -12.80 14.04 32.73
C THR A 15 -12.49 14.42 31.28
N VAL A 16 -11.43 15.19 31.06
CA VAL A 16 -10.99 15.49 29.71
C VAL A 16 -10.40 14.23 29.13
N ALA A 17 -11.24 13.48 28.40
CA ALA A 17 -10.75 12.35 27.64
C ALA A 17 -9.74 12.86 26.62
N GLN A 18 -8.47 12.43 26.72
CA GLN A 18 -7.50 12.67 25.66
C GLN A 18 -7.97 11.88 24.43
N PRO A 19 -8.12 12.53 23.27
CA PRO A 19 -8.59 11.85 22.07
C PRO A 19 -7.58 10.79 21.59
N GLU A 20 -8.01 9.93 20.70
CA GLU A 20 -7.11 9.07 19.93
C GLU A 20 -6.04 9.90 19.22
N VAL A 21 -4.80 9.42 19.19
CA VAL A 21 -3.70 10.08 18.49
C VAL A 21 -3.39 9.32 17.20
N ILE A 22 -3.52 9.99 16.06
CA ILE A 22 -3.21 9.42 14.75
C ILE A 22 -1.94 10.07 14.22
N THR A 23 -0.89 9.27 14.06
CA THR A 23 0.39 9.71 13.53
C THR A 23 0.62 9.10 12.15
N THR A 24 0.85 9.95 11.14
CA THR A 24 1.10 9.52 9.75
C THR A 24 2.54 9.82 9.36
N PHE A 25 3.25 8.79 8.88
CA PHE A 25 4.62 8.89 8.37
C PHE A 25 4.61 8.74 6.84
N ASN A 26 4.90 9.83 6.14
CA ASN A 26 5.14 9.86 4.69
C ASN A 26 6.63 9.69 4.32
N SER A 27 7.49 9.66 5.32
CA SER A 27 8.94 9.40 5.26
C SER A 27 9.37 8.67 6.53
N SER A 28 10.53 8.01 6.49
CA SER A 28 11.09 7.32 7.64
C SER A 28 11.31 8.27 8.83
N GLY A 29 11.13 7.78 10.04
CA GLY A 29 11.22 8.55 11.27
C GLY A 29 11.14 7.69 12.51
N THR A 30 10.71 8.26 13.62
CA THR A 30 10.48 7.56 14.88
C THR A 30 9.12 7.93 15.44
N LEU A 31 8.32 6.93 15.77
CA LEU A 31 7.13 7.09 16.60
C LEU A 31 7.59 7.11 18.07
N THR A 32 7.20 8.11 18.82
CA THR A 32 7.27 8.04 20.28
C THR A 32 5.87 7.85 20.82
N THR A 33 5.60 6.71 21.45
CA THR A 33 4.28 6.39 21.97
C THR A 33 3.92 7.27 23.15
N THR A 34 2.61 7.53 23.33
CA THR A 34 2.09 8.26 24.49
C THR A 34 2.37 7.51 25.78
N SER A 35 2.31 8.21 26.92
CA SER A 35 2.58 7.62 28.25
C SER A 35 1.54 6.60 28.73
N TYR A 36 0.46 6.45 27.99
CA TYR A 36 -0.65 5.55 28.32
C TYR A 36 -0.93 4.49 27.22
N ALA A 37 -0.24 4.57 26.08
CA ALA A 37 -0.41 3.60 25.01
C ALA A 37 0.21 2.24 25.41
N THR A 38 -0.60 1.21 25.44
CA THR A 38 -0.16 -0.19 25.62
C THR A 38 -0.41 -1.02 24.37
N THR A 39 -1.27 -0.53 23.48
CA THR A 39 -1.55 -1.12 22.18
C THR A 39 -1.82 -0.02 21.15
N VAL A 40 -1.61 -0.34 19.87
CA VAL A 40 -1.94 0.55 18.76
C VAL A 40 -2.69 -0.19 17.65
N GLU A 41 -3.44 0.55 16.84
CA GLU A 41 -3.86 0.15 15.52
C GLU A 41 -2.81 0.65 14.52
N TYR A 42 -2.47 -0.17 13.53
CA TYR A 42 -1.51 0.23 12.51
C TYR A 42 -2.01 -0.02 11.09
N LEU A 43 -1.50 0.77 10.16
CA LEU A 43 -1.53 0.56 8.72
C LEU A 43 -0.12 0.78 8.18
N VAL A 44 0.50 -0.27 7.66
CA VAL A 44 1.85 -0.24 7.06
C VAL A 44 1.74 -0.61 5.59
N ILE A 45 1.97 0.35 4.71
CA ILE A 45 1.96 0.19 3.27
C ILE A 45 3.36 0.44 2.72
N ALA A 46 3.89 -0.53 1.98
CA ALA A 46 5.20 -0.45 1.35
C ALA A 46 5.18 0.38 0.06
N GLY A 47 6.33 0.66 -0.52
CA GLY A 47 6.43 1.31 -1.82
C GLY A 47 5.88 0.41 -2.93
N GLY A 48 5.13 0.99 -3.88
CA GLY A 48 4.73 0.33 -5.12
C GLY A 48 5.88 0.21 -6.08
N ALA A 49 5.81 -0.69 -7.02
CA ALA A 49 6.85 -0.96 -8.02
C ALA A 49 6.70 -0.10 -9.28
N GLY A 50 7.76 0.00 -10.05
CA GLY A 50 7.72 0.60 -11.39
C GLY A 50 7.07 -0.30 -12.42
N GLY A 51 6.50 0.31 -13.46
CA GLY A 51 6.00 -0.37 -14.64
C GLY A 51 7.13 -0.77 -15.58
N GLY A 52 6.92 -1.83 -16.37
CA GLY A 52 7.85 -2.33 -17.37
C GLY A 52 7.93 -1.44 -18.62
N GLY A 53 8.99 -1.62 -19.40
CA GLY A 53 9.25 -0.90 -20.66
C GLY A 53 8.55 -1.54 -21.86
N THR A 54 8.35 -0.77 -22.90
CA THR A 54 7.73 -1.10 -24.21
C THR A 54 6.61 -2.13 -24.14
N VAL A 55 5.36 -1.69 -24.25
CA VAL A 55 4.17 -2.52 -24.05
C VAL A 55 4.26 -3.32 -22.75
N GLY A 56 4.77 -2.64 -21.73
CA GLY A 56 5.13 -3.27 -20.45
C GLY A 56 3.94 -3.54 -19.55
N GLY A 57 4.11 -4.47 -18.62
CA GLY A 57 3.16 -4.71 -17.56
C GLY A 57 3.16 -3.59 -16.50
N GLY A 58 2.03 -3.40 -15.85
CA GLY A 58 1.93 -2.49 -14.71
C GLY A 58 2.69 -3.00 -13.50
N GLY A 59 3.29 -2.09 -12.72
CA GLY A 59 3.94 -2.39 -11.44
C GLY A 59 2.92 -2.83 -10.39
N GLY A 60 3.30 -3.79 -9.54
CA GLY A 60 2.49 -4.21 -8.41
C GLY A 60 2.45 -3.16 -7.31
N ALA A 61 1.35 -3.06 -6.57
CA ALA A 61 1.26 -2.24 -5.39
C ALA A 61 2.16 -2.76 -4.26
N GLY A 62 2.59 -1.87 -3.39
CA GLY A 62 3.24 -2.21 -2.14
C GLY A 62 2.31 -3.04 -1.26
N GLY A 63 2.91 -3.95 -0.47
CA GLY A 63 2.17 -4.76 0.48
C GLY A 63 1.38 -3.87 1.44
N TYR A 64 0.24 -4.34 1.88
CA TYR A 64 -0.70 -3.65 2.75
C TYR A 64 -0.94 -4.49 4.00
N ARG A 65 -0.49 -4.01 5.16
CA ARG A 65 -0.66 -4.70 6.44
C ARG A 65 -1.34 -3.80 7.45
N THR A 66 -2.41 -4.30 8.05
CA THR A 66 -3.16 -3.58 9.09
C THR A 66 -3.63 -4.56 10.18
N ALA A 67 -3.64 -4.11 11.40
CA ALA A 67 -4.27 -4.79 12.53
C ALA A 67 -4.52 -3.81 13.67
N THR A 68 -5.37 -4.24 14.61
CA THR A 68 -5.63 -3.56 15.88
C THR A 68 -4.97 -4.31 17.04
N GLY A 69 -4.76 -3.65 18.16
CA GLY A 69 -4.26 -4.31 19.39
C GLY A 69 -2.79 -4.75 19.33
N PHE A 70 -1.98 -4.16 18.45
CA PHE A 70 -0.54 -4.44 18.42
C PHE A 70 0.12 -3.91 19.70
N PRO A 71 0.82 -4.76 20.49
CA PRO A 71 1.38 -4.34 21.78
C PRO A 71 2.55 -3.37 21.57
N VAL A 72 2.56 -2.32 22.38
CA VAL A 72 3.65 -1.34 22.46
C VAL A 72 3.92 -0.97 23.91
N ASP A 73 5.14 -0.50 24.19
CA ASP A 73 5.50 0.07 25.47
C ASP A 73 5.21 1.58 25.47
N ALA A 74 4.67 2.08 26.57
CA ALA A 74 4.41 3.50 26.75
C ALA A 74 5.70 4.34 26.74
N SER A 75 5.61 5.57 26.27
CA SER A 75 6.74 6.53 26.20
C SER A 75 7.99 5.97 25.52
N THR A 76 7.81 5.06 24.55
CA THR A 76 8.91 4.35 23.89
C THR A 76 9.03 4.74 22.42
N GLY A 77 10.26 4.88 21.95
CA GLY A 77 10.58 5.20 20.55
C GLY A 77 10.60 3.95 19.67
N TYR A 78 9.79 3.94 18.59
CA TYR A 78 9.77 2.88 17.58
C TYR A 78 10.25 3.44 16.24
N PRO A 79 11.33 2.89 15.66
CA PRO A 79 11.77 3.32 14.33
C PRO A 79 10.73 2.94 13.27
N ILE A 80 10.45 3.88 12.38
CA ILE A 80 9.56 3.71 11.24
C ILE A 80 10.40 3.79 9.98
N THR A 81 10.25 2.81 9.09
CA THR A 81 10.77 2.87 7.72
C THR A 81 9.61 3.00 6.76
N VAL A 82 9.64 4.00 5.88
CA VAL A 82 8.69 4.16 4.79
C VAL A 82 9.41 3.82 3.48
N GLY A 83 8.90 2.81 2.78
CA GLY A 83 9.47 2.31 1.54
C GLY A 83 9.31 3.29 0.39
N ALA A 84 10.36 3.51 -0.38
CA ALA A 84 10.30 4.26 -1.63
C ALA A 84 9.61 3.46 -2.74
N GLY A 85 8.99 4.15 -3.70
CA GLY A 85 8.53 3.53 -4.93
C GLY A 85 9.69 3.03 -5.77
N GLY A 86 9.48 1.94 -6.52
CA GLY A 86 10.43 1.42 -7.50
C GLY A 86 10.48 2.33 -8.74
N SER A 87 11.64 2.43 -9.40
CA SER A 87 11.78 3.14 -10.66
C SER A 87 11.18 2.32 -11.81
N ALA A 88 10.75 3.05 -12.85
CA ALA A 88 10.43 2.43 -14.13
C ALA A 88 11.70 2.01 -14.85
N GLU A 89 11.53 1.20 -15.89
CA GLU A 89 12.57 1.03 -16.90
C GLU A 89 12.73 2.35 -17.69
N ASP A 90 13.93 2.92 -17.65
CA ASP A 90 14.27 4.22 -18.25
C ASP A 90 15.06 4.03 -19.56
N GLY A 91 14.40 3.81 -20.69
CA GLY A 91 15.16 3.80 -21.93
C GLY A 91 14.31 3.94 -23.19
N PRO A 92 14.74 4.75 -24.19
CA PRO A 92 14.17 4.67 -25.53
C PRO A 92 14.47 3.28 -26.10
N GLY A 93 13.41 2.48 -26.28
CA GLY A 93 13.50 1.08 -26.63
C GLY A 93 13.82 0.16 -25.45
N GLY A 94 13.70 0.65 -24.20
CA GLY A 94 13.82 -0.15 -22.98
C GLY A 94 12.83 -1.31 -23.00
N GLN A 95 13.35 -2.52 -22.90
CA GLN A 95 12.56 -3.75 -22.90
C GLN A 95 12.61 -4.41 -21.52
N GLY A 96 13.15 -3.68 -20.55
CA GLY A 96 13.40 -4.17 -19.20
C GLY A 96 12.19 -4.15 -18.29
N GLU A 97 12.37 -4.76 -17.15
CA GLU A 97 11.39 -4.83 -16.07
C GLU A 97 11.44 -3.58 -15.22
N GLY A 98 10.29 -3.15 -14.71
CA GLY A 98 10.24 -2.16 -13.64
C GLY A 98 10.93 -2.67 -12.38
N THR A 99 11.52 -1.80 -11.57
CA THR A 99 12.13 -2.21 -10.30
C THR A 99 11.08 -2.37 -9.21
N SER A 100 11.32 -3.30 -8.29
CA SER A 100 10.46 -3.48 -7.13
C SER A 100 10.49 -2.25 -6.22
N GLY A 101 9.39 -2.00 -5.51
CA GLY A 101 9.34 -1.04 -4.42
C GLY A 101 10.13 -1.50 -3.21
N SER A 102 10.38 -0.57 -2.27
CA SER A 102 11.05 -0.86 -1.00
C SER A 102 10.06 -1.21 0.10
N ASN A 103 10.49 -1.99 1.07
CA ASN A 103 9.69 -2.38 2.23
C ASN A 103 9.39 -1.19 3.14
N SER A 104 8.22 -1.21 3.78
CA SER A 104 7.93 -0.37 4.96
C SER A 104 7.93 -1.22 6.22
N VAL A 105 8.41 -0.62 7.33
CA VAL A 105 8.57 -1.34 8.60
C VAL A 105 8.05 -0.51 9.77
N PHE A 106 7.29 -1.14 10.64
CA PHE A 106 6.93 -0.69 11.97
C PHE A 106 7.21 -1.81 12.96
N SER A 107 8.16 -1.64 13.87
CA SER A 107 8.55 -2.68 14.84
C SER A 107 8.86 -4.01 14.14
N SER A 108 8.15 -5.07 14.47
CA SER A 108 8.26 -6.40 13.84
C SER A 108 7.42 -6.56 12.57
N ILE A 109 6.63 -5.56 12.20
CA ILE A 109 5.75 -5.60 11.04
C ILE A 109 6.51 -5.10 9.82
N THR A 110 6.77 -5.99 8.87
CA THR A 110 7.34 -5.64 7.56
C THR A 110 6.29 -5.83 6.48
N SER A 111 6.00 -4.79 5.73
CA SER A 111 5.21 -4.84 4.51
C SER A 111 6.18 -4.86 3.32
N ALA A 112 6.02 -5.82 2.42
CA ALA A 112 6.95 -6.01 1.30
C ALA A 112 6.68 -5.02 0.17
N GLY A 113 7.73 -4.53 -0.48
CA GLY A 113 7.59 -3.70 -1.69
C GLY A 113 6.82 -4.42 -2.80
N GLY A 114 6.17 -3.66 -3.66
CA GLY A 114 5.50 -4.18 -4.86
C GLY A 114 6.50 -4.80 -5.83
N GLY A 115 6.07 -5.76 -6.61
CA GLY A 115 6.89 -6.42 -7.65
C GLY A 115 6.84 -5.67 -8.98
N GLY A 116 7.99 -5.52 -9.65
CA GLY A 116 8.14 -4.81 -10.92
C GLY A 116 7.29 -5.38 -12.06
N GLY A 117 6.77 -4.50 -12.91
CA GLY A 117 6.07 -4.90 -14.13
C GLY A 117 7.04 -5.47 -15.17
N GLY A 118 6.62 -6.51 -15.91
CA GLY A 118 7.42 -7.16 -16.95
C GLY A 118 7.63 -6.26 -18.15
N GLY A 119 8.81 -6.35 -18.79
CA GLY A 119 9.13 -5.66 -20.04
C GLY A 119 8.70 -6.44 -21.28
N PHE A 120 8.95 -5.85 -22.45
CA PHE A 120 8.47 -6.34 -23.76
C PHE A 120 8.82 -7.80 -24.10
N ASN A 121 10.05 -8.21 -23.89
CA ASN A 121 10.54 -9.56 -24.20
C ASN A 121 10.73 -10.42 -22.95
N SER A 122 10.21 -9.98 -21.82
CA SER A 122 10.37 -10.66 -20.54
C SER A 122 9.04 -11.26 -20.12
N ASP A 123 9.00 -12.58 -20.03
CA ASP A 123 7.90 -13.30 -19.38
C ASP A 123 7.92 -13.10 -17.85
N SER A 124 8.85 -12.29 -17.35
CA SER A 124 9.20 -12.17 -15.94
C SER A 124 8.69 -10.87 -15.35
N ALA A 125 7.44 -10.87 -14.91
CA ALA A 125 7.05 -9.92 -13.88
C ALA A 125 7.61 -10.36 -12.52
N VAL A 126 7.85 -9.41 -11.61
CA VAL A 126 8.49 -9.67 -10.32
C VAL A 126 7.43 -9.86 -9.23
N ALA A 127 7.64 -10.87 -8.37
CA ALA A 127 6.81 -11.08 -7.19
C ALA A 127 7.08 -10.04 -6.10
N GLY A 128 6.07 -9.72 -5.28
CA GLY A 128 6.22 -8.73 -4.22
C GLY A 128 5.05 -8.72 -3.25
N GLY A 129 4.88 -7.63 -2.52
CA GLY A 129 3.69 -7.39 -1.71
C GLY A 129 2.43 -7.60 -2.52
N SER A 130 2.28 -6.90 -3.65
CA SER A 130 1.49 -7.33 -4.80
C SER A 130 2.42 -7.57 -5.99
N GLY A 131 2.08 -8.51 -6.86
CA GLY A 131 2.91 -8.90 -8.00
C GLY A 131 2.77 -7.94 -9.18
N GLY A 132 3.82 -7.81 -10.01
CA GLY A 132 3.78 -7.09 -11.28
C GLY A 132 2.93 -7.82 -12.34
N GLY A 133 2.38 -7.06 -13.29
CA GLY A 133 1.76 -7.56 -14.50
C GLY A 133 2.80 -7.98 -15.53
N VAL A 134 2.47 -8.92 -16.41
CA VAL A 134 3.38 -9.38 -17.48
C VAL A 134 3.53 -8.34 -18.58
N GLY A 135 4.66 -8.39 -19.33
CA GLY A 135 4.84 -7.62 -20.55
C GLY A 135 4.01 -8.14 -21.73
N GLY A 136 3.77 -7.25 -22.70
CA GLY A 136 2.85 -7.52 -23.81
C GLY A 136 3.35 -8.51 -24.85
N ARG A 137 4.66 -8.82 -24.93
CA ARG A 137 5.20 -9.81 -25.87
C ARG A 137 5.94 -10.89 -25.13
N SER A 138 5.55 -12.12 -25.36
CA SER A 138 6.24 -13.30 -24.83
C SER A 138 6.71 -14.19 -25.98
N ASN A 139 7.91 -14.72 -25.87
CA ASN A 139 8.43 -15.74 -26.79
C ASN A 139 7.84 -17.12 -26.52
N THR A 140 7.07 -17.27 -25.46
CA THR A 140 6.39 -18.51 -25.11
C THR A 140 4.93 -18.48 -25.53
N ALA A 141 4.50 -19.51 -26.28
CA ALA A 141 3.09 -19.69 -26.61
C ALA A 141 2.31 -19.95 -25.31
N ASN A 142 1.32 -19.13 -25.04
CA ASN A 142 0.36 -19.25 -23.94
C ASN A 142 0.93 -19.20 -22.51
N GLY A 143 0.74 -18.08 -21.84
CA GLY A 143 0.57 -18.09 -20.41
C GLY A 143 1.75 -17.67 -19.55
N ALA A 144 2.48 -16.62 -19.90
CA ALA A 144 3.21 -15.91 -18.86
C ALA A 144 2.17 -15.44 -17.83
N GLY A 145 2.24 -16.00 -16.63
CA GLY A 145 1.40 -15.60 -15.51
C GLY A 145 1.88 -14.30 -14.91
N GLY A 146 0.97 -13.44 -14.48
CA GLY A 146 1.32 -12.32 -13.62
C GLY A 146 2.08 -12.80 -12.38
N ALA A 147 2.98 -11.99 -11.88
CA ALA A 147 3.81 -12.38 -10.75
C ALA A 147 2.99 -12.53 -9.47
N ALA A 148 3.45 -13.41 -8.57
CA ALA A 148 2.76 -13.67 -7.32
C ALA A 148 2.76 -12.44 -6.40
N GLY A 149 1.62 -12.16 -5.80
CA GLY A 149 1.51 -11.28 -4.64
C GLY A 149 1.76 -12.04 -3.34
N ASN A 150 1.66 -11.33 -2.22
CA ASN A 150 1.90 -11.86 -0.89
C ASN A 150 3.26 -12.59 -0.76
N THR A 151 4.31 -11.95 -1.29
CA THR A 151 5.67 -12.50 -1.27
C THR A 151 6.59 -11.53 -0.51
N PRO A 152 7.24 -12.00 0.59
CA PRO A 152 7.05 -13.29 1.25
C PRO A 152 5.63 -13.47 1.80
N PRO A 153 5.14 -14.72 1.95
CA PRO A 153 3.78 -14.98 2.39
C PRO A 153 3.55 -14.55 3.85
N VAL A 154 2.46 -13.84 4.09
CA VAL A 154 1.99 -13.42 5.42
C VAL A 154 0.48 -13.67 5.53
N SER A 155 -0.01 -13.74 6.76
CA SER A 155 -1.44 -13.83 7.05
C SER A 155 -1.85 -12.66 7.98
N PRO A 156 -2.93 -11.93 7.63
CA PRO A 156 -3.65 -11.92 6.35
C PRO A 156 -2.74 -11.56 5.17
N SER A 157 -3.16 -11.91 3.93
CA SER A 157 -2.41 -11.57 2.70
C SER A 157 -2.17 -10.05 2.60
N GLN A 158 -0.96 -9.67 2.20
CA GLN A 158 -0.57 -8.27 2.02
C GLN A 158 -0.80 -7.74 0.59
N GLY A 159 -1.25 -8.60 -0.35
CA GLY A 159 -1.53 -8.20 -1.73
C GLY A 159 -1.82 -9.38 -2.64
N ASN A 160 -2.08 -9.08 -3.90
CA ASN A 160 -2.56 -10.04 -4.89
C ASN A 160 -1.63 -10.14 -6.10
N THR A 161 -1.86 -11.17 -6.91
CA THR A 161 -1.14 -11.47 -8.15
C THR A 161 -1.36 -10.38 -9.20
N GLY A 162 -0.35 -10.13 -10.04
CA GLY A 162 -0.49 -9.30 -11.23
C GLY A 162 -1.29 -9.99 -12.34
N GLY A 163 -1.67 -9.21 -13.36
CA GLY A 163 -2.41 -9.66 -14.51
C GLY A 163 -1.58 -10.56 -15.42
N ASN A 164 -2.19 -11.64 -15.87
CA ASN A 164 -1.63 -12.57 -16.84
C ASN A 164 -1.65 -11.97 -18.25
N ARG A 165 -0.95 -12.61 -19.17
CA ARG A 165 -1.20 -12.44 -20.59
C ARG A 165 -2.49 -13.19 -20.98
N GLY A 166 -3.46 -12.43 -21.49
CA GLY A 166 -4.70 -13.02 -22.00
C GLY A 166 -4.53 -13.39 -23.47
N GLY A 167 -4.49 -14.68 -23.81
CA GLY A 167 -4.59 -15.20 -25.18
C GLY A 167 -3.46 -14.75 -26.15
N GLY A 168 -3.47 -15.29 -27.33
CA GLY A 168 -2.51 -15.01 -28.42
C GLY A 168 -1.45 -16.09 -28.54
N GLY A 169 -1.06 -16.39 -29.82
CA GLY A 169 -0.01 -17.34 -30.13
C GLY A 169 1.38 -16.86 -29.69
N ALA A 170 2.41 -17.70 -29.84
CA ALA A 170 3.79 -17.30 -29.72
C ALA A 170 4.03 -16.11 -30.68
N ASN A 171 4.63 -15.03 -30.20
CA ASN A 171 4.89 -13.78 -30.92
C ASN A 171 3.68 -12.86 -31.20
N ALA A 172 2.49 -13.13 -30.59
CA ALA A 172 1.43 -12.15 -30.65
C ALA A 172 1.89 -10.85 -29.98
N LEU A 173 1.72 -9.73 -30.67
CA LEU A 173 1.93 -8.39 -30.15
C LEU A 173 0.71 -8.04 -29.30
N GLY A 174 0.85 -7.86 -27.98
CA GLY A 174 -0.28 -7.64 -27.09
C GLY A 174 0.03 -6.62 -26.02
N GLY A 175 -1.01 -6.02 -25.45
CA GLY A 175 -0.88 -5.13 -24.29
C GLY A 175 -0.27 -5.86 -23.08
N GLY A 176 0.34 -5.09 -22.17
CA GLY A 176 0.81 -5.58 -20.89
C GLY A 176 -0.34 -5.90 -19.93
N GLY A 177 -0.15 -6.86 -19.01
CA GLY A 177 -1.08 -7.11 -17.90
C GLY A 177 -1.01 -6.01 -16.84
N GLY A 178 -2.07 -5.78 -16.09
CA GLY A 178 -2.09 -4.85 -14.96
C GLY A 178 -1.34 -5.40 -13.75
N GLY A 179 -0.72 -4.56 -12.92
CA GLY A 179 -0.14 -4.94 -11.64
C GLY A 179 -1.22 -5.33 -10.64
N GLY A 180 -0.89 -6.23 -9.68
CA GLY A 180 -1.77 -6.57 -8.57
C GLY A 180 -1.96 -5.40 -7.62
N GLY A 181 -3.12 -5.29 -7.01
CA GLY A 181 -3.42 -4.37 -5.92
C GLY A 181 -3.56 -5.10 -4.58
N ALA A 182 -3.69 -4.33 -3.49
CA ALA A 182 -3.88 -4.92 -2.16
C ALA A 182 -5.24 -5.63 -2.01
N GLY A 183 -6.27 -5.13 -2.70
CA GLY A 183 -7.65 -5.64 -2.64
C GLY A 183 -8.04 -6.57 -3.76
N ALA A 184 -7.37 -6.51 -4.92
CA ALA A 184 -7.73 -7.32 -6.09
C ALA A 184 -6.52 -7.68 -6.95
N VAL A 185 -6.65 -8.75 -7.72
CA VAL A 185 -5.68 -9.14 -8.75
C VAL A 185 -5.64 -8.11 -9.88
N GLY A 186 -4.49 -7.99 -10.54
CA GLY A 186 -4.39 -7.23 -11.79
C GLY A 186 -5.14 -7.94 -12.92
N GLN A 187 -5.71 -7.16 -13.85
CA GLN A 187 -6.43 -7.74 -14.99
C GLN A 187 -5.46 -8.18 -16.07
N PRO A 188 -5.77 -9.29 -16.76
CA PRO A 188 -5.00 -9.66 -17.94
C PRO A 188 -5.20 -8.62 -19.05
N ASN A 189 -4.26 -8.56 -19.99
CA ASN A 189 -4.51 -7.84 -21.24
C ASN A 189 -5.72 -8.47 -21.96
N GLN A 190 -6.46 -7.65 -22.74
CA GLN A 190 -7.71 -8.08 -23.35
C GLN A 190 -7.62 -7.99 -24.88
N GLN A 191 -8.04 -9.05 -25.56
CA GLN A 191 -8.14 -9.07 -27.02
C GLN A 191 -9.41 -8.32 -27.46
N THR A 192 -9.24 -7.23 -28.19
CA THR A 192 -10.35 -6.37 -28.63
C THR A 192 -10.87 -6.70 -30.02
N VAL A 193 -10.09 -7.42 -30.83
CA VAL A 193 -10.51 -7.82 -32.19
C VAL A 193 -10.40 -9.34 -32.38
N PRO A 194 -11.47 -10.01 -32.90
CA PRO A 194 -11.52 -11.49 -32.99
C PRO A 194 -10.50 -12.12 -33.93
N SER A 195 -9.81 -11.35 -34.77
CA SER A 195 -8.90 -11.86 -35.80
C SER A 195 -7.55 -11.14 -35.85
N GLY A 196 -7.09 -10.55 -34.76
CA GLY A 196 -5.84 -9.80 -34.71
C GLY A 196 -5.00 -10.14 -33.48
N ASP A 197 -3.69 -9.96 -33.60
CA ASP A 197 -2.74 -10.07 -32.49
C ASP A 197 -2.66 -8.77 -31.65
N PHE A 198 -3.78 -8.01 -31.58
CA PHE A 198 -3.83 -6.71 -30.92
C PHE A 198 -4.61 -6.82 -29.60
N PHE A 199 -4.01 -6.36 -28.52
CA PHE A 199 -4.58 -6.44 -27.18
C PHE A 199 -4.44 -5.11 -26.46
N ASP A 200 -5.50 -4.71 -25.79
CA ASP A 200 -5.49 -3.60 -24.82
C ASP A 200 -4.66 -3.94 -23.60
N GLY A 201 -4.15 -2.95 -22.91
CA GLY A 201 -3.52 -3.10 -21.61
C GLY A 201 -4.51 -3.57 -20.55
N GLY A 202 -4.07 -4.43 -19.63
CA GLY A 202 -4.90 -4.85 -18.49
C GLY A 202 -4.94 -3.80 -17.39
N ASP A 203 -6.10 -3.65 -16.73
CA ASP A 203 -6.24 -2.72 -15.62
C ASP A 203 -5.48 -3.20 -14.37
N GLY A 204 -4.97 -2.24 -13.60
CA GLY A 204 -4.39 -2.50 -12.29
C GLY A 204 -5.43 -2.96 -11.28
N GLY A 205 -5.02 -3.89 -10.41
CA GLY A 205 -5.86 -4.38 -9.32
C GLY A 205 -6.21 -3.28 -8.33
N ALA A 206 -7.43 -3.29 -7.82
CA ALA A 206 -7.87 -2.32 -6.82
C ALA A 206 -7.07 -2.44 -5.53
N GLY A 207 -6.85 -1.31 -4.87
CA GLY A 207 -6.31 -1.23 -3.52
C GLY A 207 -7.30 -1.64 -2.44
N ALA A 208 -6.86 -1.57 -1.19
CA ALA A 208 -7.67 -1.84 -0.02
C ALA A 208 -8.01 -0.56 0.74
N ALA A 209 -9.22 -0.50 1.30
CA ALA A 209 -9.70 0.63 2.08
C ALA A 209 -9.36 0.46 3.56
N SER A 210 -9.06 1.58 4.23
CA SER A 210 -8.92 1.67 5.68
C SER A 210 -9.57 2.94 6.20
N SER A 211 -10.19 2.83 7.38
CA SER A 211 -10.77 3.96 8.11
C SER A 211 -9.90 4.42 9.28
N ILE A 212 -8.63 4.01 9.35
CA ILE A 212 -7.70 4.35 10.45
C ILE A 212 -7.57 5.86 10.67
N THR A 213 -7.75 6.67 9.63
CA THR A 213 -7.71 8.14 9.69
C THR A 213 -9.07 8.80 9.94
N GLY A 214 -10.08 8.02 10.35
CA GLY A 214 -11.44 8.53 10.63
C GLY A 214 -12.40 8.47 9.43
N SER A 215 -11.88 8.44 8.20
CA SER A 215 -12.67 8.24 6.98
C SER A 215 -12.07 7.14 6.11
N SER A 216 -12.91 6.50 5.29
CA SER A 216 -12.46 5.42 4.41
C SER A 216 -11.58 5.97 3.28
N VAL A 217 -10.34 5.52 3.21
CA VAL A 217 -9.37 5.87 2.17
C VAL A 217 -8.80 4.61 1.54
N THR A 218 -8.94 4.49 0.21
CA THR A 218 -8.37 3.35 -0.54
C THR A 218 -6.90 3.65 -0.89
N ARG A 219 -6.01 2.67 -0.68
CA ARG A 219 -4.56 2.75 -0.96
C ARG A 219 -4.05 1.44 -1.57
N ALA A 220 -2.85 1.46 -2.10
CA ALA A 220 -2.16 0.31 -2.68
C ALA A 220 -2.90 -0.29 -3.90
N GLY A 221 -3.28 0.54 -4.88
CA GLY A 221 -3.75 0.11 -6.20
C GLY A 221 -2.59 -0.27 -7.11
N GLY A 222 -2.75 -1.30 -7.95
CA GLY A 222 -1.77 -1.71 -8.96
C GLY A 222 -1.71 -0.77 -10.15
N GLY A 223 -0.59 -0.73 -10.88
CA GLY A 223 -0.46 0.03 -12.14
C GLY A 223 -1.19 -0.64 -13.31
N GLY A 224 -1.70 0.14 -14.26
CA GLY A 224 -2.24 -0.37 -15.53
C GLY A 224 -1.15 -0.85 -16.46
N GLY A 225 -1.43 -1.84 -17.30
CA GLY A 225 -0.55 -2.33 -18.38
C GLY A 225 -0.54 -1.38 -19.57
N GLY A 226 0.57 -1.34 -20.30
CA GLY A 226 0.69 -0.56 -21.54
C GLY A 226 -0.11 -1.17 -22.69
N GLY A 227 -0.70 -0.33 -23.53
CA GLY A 227 -1.31 -0.72 -24.81
C GLY A 227 -0.28 -0.75 -25.94
N ASP A 228 -0.50 -1.56 -26.96
CA ASP A 228 0.27 -1.54 -28.22
C ASP A 228 -0.26 -0.44 -29.16
N VAL A 229 0.29 -0.36 -30.38
CA VAL A 229 -0.10 0.62 -31.41
C VAL A 229 -1.61 0.57 -31.64
N SER A 230 -2.25 1.73 -31.52
CA SER A 230 -3.72 1.89 -31.72
C SER A 230 -4.60 1.12 -30.73
N GLN A 231 -4.03 0.65 -29.62
CA GLN A 231 -4.75 -0.04 -28.55
C GLN A 231 -4.90 0.85 -27.31
N THR A 232 -5.93 0.57 -26.51
CA THR A 232 -6.14 1.28 -25.24
C THR A 232 -5.18 0.73 -24.17
N GLU A 233 -4.71 1.63 -23.36
CA GLU A 233 -3.95 1.34 -22.17
C GLU A 233 -4.86 0.89 -21.01
N GLY A 234 -4.34 0.09 -20.09
CA GLY A 234 -5.02 -0.27 -18.86
C GLY A 234 -5.10 0.90 -17.88
N ASP A 235 -6.22 1.03 -17.20
CA ASP A 235 -6.37 2.00 -16.11
C ASP A 235 -5.56 1.59 -14.88
N GLY A 236 -5.11 2.60 -14.12
CA GLY A 236 -4.53 2.35 -12.80
C GLY A 236 -5.59 1.93 -11.79
N GLY A 237 -5.27 0.94 -10.95
CA GLY A 237 -6.16 0.47 -9.89
C GLY A 237 -6.50 1.58 -8.90
N PRO A 238 -7.77 1.68 -8.43
CA PRO A 238 -8.16 2.59 -7.36
C PRO A 238 -7.24 2.45 -6.14
N GLY A 239 -6.85 3.56 -5.56
CA GLY A 239 -5.90 3.60 -4.45
C GLY A 239 -4.49 4.00 -4.85
N GLY A 240 -4.34 4.72 -5.96
CA GLY A 240 -3.09 5.36 -6.34
C GLY A 240 -2.28 4.66 -7.41
N GLY A 241 -2.84 3.66 -8.11
CA GLY A 241 -2.21 3.05 -9.26
C GLY A 241 -2.05 4.03 -10.43
N GLY A 242 -0.91 3.99 -11.11
CA GLY A 242 -0.63 4.77 -12.32
C GLY A 242 -1.26 4.11 -13.55
N LYS A 243 -1.83 4.89 -14.47
CA LYS A 243 -2.38 4.44 -15.74
C LYS A 243 -1.28 3.90 -16.66
N GLY A 244 -1.53 2.92 -17.47
CA GLY A 244 -0.64 2.46 -18.55
C GLY A 244 -0.40 3.52 -19.62
N GLY A 245 0.64 3.35 -20.42
CA GLY A 245 0.88 4.14 -21.64
C GLY A 245 0.14 3.55 -22.83
N GLY A 246 -0.44 4.41 -23.69
CA GLY A 246 -1.05 4.04 -24.98
C GLY A 246 -0.18 4.44 -26.15
N ASP A 247 -0.78 4.43 -27.37
CA ASP A 247 -0.16 4.90 -28.59
C ASP A 247 0.13 6.42 -28.50
N GLY A 248 1.39 6.77 -28.29
CA GLY A 248 1.84 8.15 -28.07
C GLY A 248 1.51 8.74 -26.71
N GLY A 249 0.73 8.04 -25.87
CA GLY A 249 0.37 8.45 -24.51
C GLY A 249 1.39 7.99 -23.47
N ALA A 250 1.80 8.89 -22.56
CA ALA A 250 2.69 8.55 -21.47
C ALA A 250 1.95 7.79 -20.38
N ALA A 251 2.60 6.79 -19.80
CA ALA A 251 2.13 6.12 -18.61
C ALA A 251 2.05 7.09 -17.40
N GLY A 252 1.29 6.72 -16.39
CA GLY A 252 1.15 7.46 -15.13
C GLY A 252 2.04 6.89 -14.03
N THR A 253 2.53 7.76 -13.14
CA THR A 253 3.24 7.34 -11.92
C THR A 253 2.26 6.84 -10.88
N GLY A 254 2.66 5.89 -10.06
CA GLY A 254 1.97 5.59 -8.82
C GLY A 254 1.94 6.80 -7.89
N SER A 255 0.79 7.03 -7.25
CA SER A 255 0.63 8.16 -6.33
C SER A 255 1.50 8.02 -5.09
N ALA A 256 2.19 9.09 -4.73
CA ALA A 256 3.01 9.13 -3.51
C ALA A 256 2.17 8.86 -2.25
N ASN A 257 2.79 8.22 -1.25
CA ASN A 257 2.18 7.93 0.06
C ASN A 257 0.92 7.05 -0.02
N THR A 258 0.82 6.26 -1.09
CA THR A 258 -0.26 5.28 -1.27
C THR A 258 0.24 3.86 -1.47
N GLY A 259 1.50 3.68 -1.82
CA GLY A 259 2.05 2.39 -2.25
C GLY A 259 1.54 1.95 -3.62
N GLY A 260 1.02 2.87 -4.46
CA GLY A 260 0.49 2.54 -5.77
C GLY A 260 1.56 2.11 -6.76
N GLY A 261 1.28 1.11 -7.61
CA GLY A 261 2.16 0.69 -8.70
C GLY A 261 2.20 1.71 -9.84
N GLY A 262 3.32 1.82 -10.54
CA GLY A 262 3.48 2.65 -11.75
C GLY A 262 2.89 1.97 -12.99
N GLY A 263 2.40 2.74 -13.95
CA GLY A 263 1.89 2.23 -15.23
C GLY A 263 2.99 1.67 -16.12
N GLY A 264 2.70 0.60 -16.84
CA GLY A 264 3.57 0.03 -17.86
C GLY A 264 3.64 0.92 -19.11
N ALA A 265 4.74 0.86 -19.83
CA ALA A 265 4.98 1.61 -21.06
C ALA A 265 4.01 1.21 -22.17
N GLY A 266 3.60 2.18 -22.99
CA GLY A 266 3.09 1.93 -24.33
C GLY A 266 4.24 1.66 -25.32
N ASN A 267 3.91 1.61 -26.61
CA ASN A 267 4.87 1.22 -27.66
C ASN A 267 6.12 2.11 -27.78
N SER A 268 6.10 3.38 -27.39
CA SER A 268 7.20 4.32 -27.63
C SER A 268 7.64 5.15 -26.42
N ASN A 269 7.01 4.94 -25.27
CA ASN A 269 7.25 5.71 -24.06
C ASN A 269 7.73 4.82 -22.92
N PRO A 270 8.55 5.32 -22.00
CA PRO A 270 8.95 4.55 -20.84
C PRO A 270 7.76 4.31 -19.87
N GLY A 271 7.81 3.21 -19.14
CA GLY A 271 6.97 3.00 -17.97
C GLY A 271 7.15 4.11 -16.93
N LYS A 272 6.44 4.02 -15.82
CA LYS A 272 6.52 5.04 -14.76
C LYS A 272 6.78 4.40 -13.39
N ALA A 273 7.39 5.22 -12.54
CA ALA A 273 7.73 4.82 -11.17
C ALA A 273 6.49 4.53 -10.33
N GLY A 274 6.63 3.62 -9.38
CA GLY A 274 5.65 3.43 -8.31
C GLY A 274 5.67 4.56 -7.29
N GLY A 275 4.59 4.67 -6.52
CA GLY A 275 4.46 5.62 -5.42
C GLY A 275 5.14 5.11 -4.14
N SER A 276 5.61 6.03 -3.29
CA SER A 276 6.10 5.69 -1.95
C SER A 276 4.99 5.07 -1.10
N GLY A 277 5.39 4.29 -0.10
CA GLY A 277 4.52 3.77 0.94
C GLY A 277 4.09 4.84 1.95
N VAL A 278 3.40 4.39 2.99
CA VAL A 278 2.97 5.19 4.14
C VAL A 278 2.84 4.30 5.36
N VAL A 279 3.16 4.83 6.54
CA VAL A 279 2.88 4.16 7.81
C VAL A 279 1.97 5.06 8.65
N ILE A 280 0.87 4.50 9.14
CA ILE A 280 -0.10 5.22 9.97
C ILE A 280 -0.29 4.42 11.25
N ILE A 281 -0.11 5.08 12.39
CA ILE A 281 -0.30 4.51 13.71
C ILE A 281 -1.38 5.30 14.42
N LYS A 282 -2.33 4.58 15.01
CA LYS A 282 -3.39 5.14 15.81
C LYS A 282 -3.27 4.60 17.23
N GLU A 283 -3.02 5.48 18.17
CA GLU A 283 -2.96 5.19 19.58
C GLU A 283 -4.35 5.39 20.21
N PRO A 284 -4.73 4.61 21.23
CA PRO A 284 -6.02 4.73 21.88
C PRO A 284 -6.13 6.08 22.59
N ALA A 285 -7.37 6.50 22.87
CA ALA A 285 -7.62 7.58 23.80
C ALA A 285 -7.05 7.25 25.18
N ALA A 286 -6.59 8.27 25.91
CA ALA A 286 -6.17 8.03 27.29
C ALA A 286 -7.33 7.43 28.09
N PRO A 287 -7.04 6.43 28.95
CA PRO A 287 -8.05 5.94 29.84
C PRO A 287 -8.56 7.09 30.71
N THR A 288 -9.86 7.27 30.76
CA THR A 288 -10.48 8.22 31.69
C THR A 288 -10.32 7.65 33.09
N THR A 289 -9.19 7.93 33.74
CA THR A 289 -9.11 7.76 35.17
C THR A 289 -10.03 8.81 35.77
N ALA A 290 -11.15 8.39 36.32
CA ALA A 290 -11.90 9.25 37.21
C ALA A 290 -10.93 9.63 38.35
N SER A 291 -10.37 10.83 38.26
CA SER A 291 -9.55 11.39 39.32
C SER A 291 -10.41 11.41 40.59
N GLY A 292 -10.11 10.52 41.50
CA GLY A 292 -10.63 10.63 42.87
C GLY A 292 -11.95 9.97 43.18
N MET A 293 -12.31 8.79 42.64
CA MET A 293 -13.21 7.93 43.40
C MET A 293 -12.42 7.25 44.53
N TRP A 294 -12.37 7.93 45.65
CA TRP A 294 -11.93 7.29 46.88
C TRP A 294 -13.04 6.36 47.32
N SER A 295 -12.70 5.14 47.68
CA SER A 295 -13.69 4.29 48.38
C SER A 295 -14.08 4.97 49.67
N LEU A 296 -15.31 4.78 50.13
CA LEU A 296 -15.76 5.32 51.42
C LEU A 296 -14.78 4.94 52.56
N ASP A 297 -14.23 3.73 52.49
CA ASP A 297 -13.24 3.21 53.44
C ASP A 297 -11.92 3.99 53.36
N ALA A 298 -11.43 4.31 52.15
CA ALA A 298 -10.23 5.09 52.00
C ALA A 298 -10.40 6.54 52.48
N VAL A 299 -11.58 7.14 52.27
CA VAL A 299 -11.91 8.47 52.82
C VAL A 299 -11.95 8.38 54.36
N TYR A 300 -12.61 7.38 54.89
CA TYR A 300 -12.73 7.20 56.36
C TYR A 300 -11.36 7.02 57.02
N GLU A 301 -10.51 6.17 56.50
CA GLU A 301 -9.18 5.92 57.06
C GLU A 301 -8.24 7.14 56.96
N ASN A 302 -8.30 7.90 55.86
CA ASN A 302 -7.51 9.11 55.74
C ASN A 302 -7.99 10.26 56.64
N VAL A 303 -9.31 10.41 56.82
CA VAL A 303 -9.86 11.37 57.79
C VAL A 303 -9.49 10.98 59.21
N LYS A 304 -9.58 9.70 59.58
CA LYS A 304 -9.21 9.15 60.89
C LYS A 304 -7.71 9.31 61.17
N ALA A 305 -6.86 9.16 60.16
CA ALA A 305 -5.43 9.36 60.25
C ALA A 305 -4.99 10.83 60.27
N GLY A 306 -5.92 11.78 60.07
CA GLY A 306 -5.60 13.19 59.96
C GLY A 306 -4.78 13.58 58.77
N THR A 307 -4.74 12.74 57.73
CA THR A 307 -3.97 12.93 56.50
C THR A 307 -4.83 13.49 55.37
N TRP A 308 -6.12 13.69 55.61
CA TRP A 308 -7.02 14.33 54.67
C TRP A 308 -6.86 15.85 54.75
N VAL A 309 -6.41 16.45 53.64
CA VAL A 309 -6.25 17.92 53.48
C VAL A 309 -7.22 18.41 52.42
#